data_2b3a7e8b3e1a5e99fe804084eca06298
#
_entry.id   2b3a7e8b3e1a5e99fe804084eca06298
#
_cell.length_a   1.000
_cell.length_b   1.000
_cell.length_c   1.000
_cell.angle_alpha   90.00
_cell.angle_beta   90.00
_cell.angle_gamma   90.00
#
_symmetry.space_group_name_H-M   'P 1'
#
loop_
_entity.id
_entity.type
_entity.pdbx_description
1 polymer ?
#
loop_
_entity_poly.entity_id
_entity_poly.type
_entity_poly.pdbx_seq_one_letter_code
_entity_poly.pdbx_strand_id
1 'polypeptide(L)'
;MSNSLQNTEQSYLPLFQTTRGKVVESVHYGAIAIVDSSGNIYAHYGNPNAINFLRSSAKPFQTLPLVEMNGLEIFNISEEELAITCASHSGTDRHLKTIHGLQQKIGISETDLLCCTHQPFDSTTRAIMRDRGEEPSPNHHNCSGKHTGMLAQAKLLGENLEKYTEIEHPVQQQIQNVFAEMCSLEPSQISIGRDGCSVPTFGVPLHHAAWGWARLVNPDGLSKSRKNACQKITSAMTTYPFQVAGPGRLDTRLMKIAAGKIISKAGAEAYQAAGIPKNVLSPESPALGIALKITDGDQGKRARRAVLIEILNQLEVLNLDQQKALSDLGPEITYRNQCGLVTGVGKPCFQLQYS
;
A
#
# COMPACT_ATOMS: atom_id res chain seq x y z
N MET A 1 -4.39 -4.70 -31.99
CA MET A 1 -5.11 -4.48 -30.70
C MET A 1 -5.97 -5.67 -30.23
N SER A 2 -5.88 -6.87 -30.85
CA SER A 2 -6.80 -8.00 -30.56
C SER A 2 -6.23 -9.12 -29.67
N ASN A 3 -4.96 -9.06 -29.24
CA ASN A 3 -4.33 -10.14 -28.45
C ASN A 3 -4.22 -9.90 -26.93
N SER A 4 -4.64 -8.74 -26.41
CA SER A 4 -4.50 -8.43 -24.98
C SER A 4 -5.65 -8.94 -24.11
N LEU A 5 -6.83 -9.15 -24.67
CA LEU A 5 -8.00 -9.60 -23.90
C LEU A 5 -8.06 -11.11 -23.67
N GLN A 6 -7.50 -11.92 -24.58
CA GLN A 6 -7.51 -13.39 -24.44
C GLN A 6 -6.61 -13.92 -23.32
N ASN A 7 -5.58 -13.16 -22.88
CA ASN A 7 -4.69 -13.57 -21.78
C ASN A 7 -5.18 -13.16 -20.38
N THR A 8 -6.23 -12.34 -20.26
CA THR A 8 -6.71 -11.87 -18.97
C THR A 8 -7.56 -12.90 -18.23
N GLU A 9 -8.34 -13.71 -18.94
CA GLU A 9 -9.23 -14.71 -18.31
C GLU A 9 -8.47 -15.87 -17.64
N GLN A 10 -7.27 -16.24 -18.14
CA GLN A 10 -6.43 -17.29 -17.54
C GLN A 10 -5.49 -16.77 -16.44
N SER A 11 -5.40 -15.45 -16.23
CA SER A 11 -4.46 -14.85 -15.28
C SER A 11 -5.01 -14.77 -13.87
N TYR A 12 -6.33 -14.77 -13.70
CA TYR A 12 -6.98 -14.54 -12.41
C TYR A 12 -7.94 -15.70 -12.08
N LEU A 13 -7.93 -16.11 -10.82
CA LEU A 13 -8.74 -17.21 -10.30
C LEU A 13 -9.68 -16.72 -9.19
N PRO A 14 -10.75 -17.46 -8.84
CA PRO A 14 -11.65 -17.13 -7.73
C PRO A 14 -10.89 -16.99 -6.41
N LEU A 15 -10.95 -15.83 -5.77
CA LEU A 15 -10.28 -15.56 -4.49
C LEU A 15 -11.25 -15.41 -3.33
N PHE A 16 -12.43 -14.85 -3.58
CA PHE A 16 -13.40 -14.59 -2.54
C PHE A 16 -14.81 -14.71 -3.10
N GLN A 17 -15.68 -15.35 -2.36
CA GLN A 17 -17.07 -15.52 -2.74
C GLN A 17 -18.02 -15.01 -1.67
N THR A 18 -19.18 -14.52 -2.08
CA THR A 18 -20.28 -14.20 -1.19
C THR A 18 -21.45 -15.14 -1.44
N THR A 19 -22.19 -15.49 -0.40
CA THR A 19 -23.36 -16.34 -0.52
C THR A 19 -24.63 -15.61 -0.10
N ARG A 20 -25.77 -16.08 -0.61
CA ARG A 20 -27.08 -15.81 -0.04
C ARG A 20 -27.70 -17.14 0.36
N GLY A 21 -27.87 -17.35 1.67
CA GLY A 21 -28.11 -18.68 2.17
C GLY A 21 -27.02 -19.65 1.72
N LYS A 22 -27.39 -20.72 0.99
CA LYS A 22 -26.45 -21.74 0.48
C LYS A 22 -25.94 -21.47 -0.95
N VAL A 23 -26.48 -20.45 -1.64
CA VAL A 23 -26.13 -20.17 -3.04
C VAL A 23 -25.02 -19.14 -3.11
N VAL A 24 -24.00 -19.38 -3.95
CA VAL A 24 -22.97 -18.40 -4.27
C VAL A 24 -23.61 -17.28 -5.09
N GLU A 25 -23.56 -16.06 -4.58
CA GLU A 25 -24.19 -14.88 -5.19
C GLU A 25 -23.21 -14.04 -5.98
N SER A 26 -21.95 -13.93 -5.53
CA SER A 26 -20.90 -13.17 -6.20
C SER A 26 -19.53 -13.85 -6.01
N VAL A 27 -18.65 -13.69 -7.01
CA VAL A 27 -17.27 -14.19 -6.95
C VAL A 27 -16.32 -13.04 -7.35
N HIS A 28 -15.31 -12.80 -6.53
CA HIS A 28 -14.22 -11.89 -6.81
C HIS A 28 -13.00 -12.69 -7.28
N TYR A 29 -12.50 -12.37 -8.45
CA TYR A 29 -11.34 -13.01 -9.05
C TYR A 29 -10.07 -12.19 -8.77
N GLY A 30 -8.92 -12.85 -8.76
CA GLY A 30 -7.65 -12.16 -8.58
C GLY A 30 -6.45 -13.08 -8.67
N ALA A 31 -5.29 -12.52 -8.32
CA ALA A 31 -4.03 -13.25 -8.25
C ALA A 31 -3.21 -12.80 -7.04
N ILE A 32 -2.36 -13.70 -6.56
CA ILE A 32 -1.48 -13.52 -5.40
C ILE A 32 -0.08 -13.96 -5.82
N ALA A 33 0.93 -13.18 -5.44
CA ALA A 33 2.33 -13.58 -5.48
C ALA A 33 2.97 -13.34 -4.11
N ILE A 34 3.72 -14.33 -3.64
CA ILE A 34 4.52 -14.28 -2.40
C ILE A 34 5.94 -14.66 -2.79
N VAL A 35 6.89 -13.75 -2.55
CA VAL A 35 8.26 -13.87 -3.05
C VAL A 35 9.23 -13.59 -1.92
N ASP A 36 10.34 -14.32 -1.87
CA ASP A 36 11.40 -14.07 -0.91
C ASP A 36 12.32 -12.90 -1.35
N SER A 37 13.21 -12.47 -0.46
CA SER A 37 14.14 -11.36 -0.76
C SER A 37 15.20 -11.70 -1.82
N SER A 38 15.37 -12.99 -2.18
CA SER A 38 16.23 -13.45 -3.27
C SER A 38 15.54 -13.49 -4.63
N GLY A 39 14.20 -13.30 -4.66
CA GLY A 39 13.39 -13.29 -5.87
C GLY A 39 12.73 -14.63 -6.21
N ASN A 40 12.85 -15.63 -5.33
CA ASN A 40 12.17 -16.91 -5.54
C ASN A 40 10.69 -16.78 -5.15
N ILE A 41 9.80 -17.32 -5.98
CA ILE A 41 8.39 -17.44 -5.65
C ILE A 41 8.29 -18.45 -4.51
N TYR A 42 7.80 -18.01 -3.36
CA TYR A 42 7.55 -18.84 -2.18
C TYR A 42 6.20 -19.55 -2.26
N ALA A 43 5.18 -18.79 -2.68
CA ALA A 43 3.83 -19.30 -2.95
C ALA A 43 3.09 -18.35 -3.90
N HIS A 44 2.06 -18.85 -4.57
CA HIS A 44 1.22 -18.04 -5.43
C HIS A 44 -0.21 -18.59 -5.51
N TYR A 45 -1.12 -17.82 -6.10
CA TYR A 45 -2.42 -18.28 -6.56
C TYR A 45 -2.84 -17.42 -7.76
N GLY A 46 -3.31 -18.06 -8.84
CA GLY A 46 -3.44 -17.40 -10.14
C GLY A 46 -2.06 -17.13 -10.79
N ASN A 47 -2.01 -16.21 -11.73
CA ASN A 47 -0.78 -15.93 -12.48
C ASN A 47 0.08 -14.86 -11.77
N PRO A 48 1.24 -15.21 -11.19
CA PRO A 48 2.14 -14.24 -10.54
C PRO A 48 2.79 -13.26 -11.54
N ASN A 49 2.73 -13.55 -12.86
CA ASN A 49 3.25 -12.68 -13.91
C ASN A 49 2.20 -11.66 -14.41
N ALA A 50 0.98 -11.67 -13.86
CA ALA A 50 -0.03 -10.70 -14.25
C ALA A 50 0.43 -9.26 -13.91
N ILE A 51 0.46 -8.38 -14.92
CA ILE A 51 0.86 -6.97 -14.74
C ILE A 51 -0.28 -6.20 -14.08
N ASN A 52 0.03 -5.53 -12.99
CA ASN A 52 -0.92 -4.72 -12.24
C ASN A 52 -0.29 -3.42 -11.74
N PHE A 53 -1.06 -2.33 -11.73
CA PHE A 53 -0.64 -1.08 -11.11
C PHE A 53 -0.69 -1.20 -9.59
N LEU A 54 0.45 -0.92 -8.92
CA LEU A 54 0.54 -0.95 -7.46
C LEU A 54 -0.30 0.15 -6.81
N ARG A 55 -0.52 1.24 -7.51
CA ARG A 55 -1.17 2.42 -6.98
C ARG A 55 -0.49 2.85 -5.67
N SER A 56 -1.25 3.16 -4.65
CA SER A 56 -0.70 3.62 -3.36
C SER A 56 0.17 2.61 -2.62
N SER A 57 0.26 1.34 -3.05
CA SER A 57 1.22 0.39 -2.47
C SER A 57 2.67 0.67 -2.91
N ALA A 58 2.89 1.55 -3.91
CA ALA A 58 4.23 1.99 -4.31
C ALA A 58 4.80 3.12 -3.43
N LYS A 59 4.01 3.73 -2.54
CA LYS A 59 4.44 4.92 -1.77
C LYS A 59 5.69 4.75 -0.92
N PRO A 60 5.94 3.61 -0.24
CA PRO A 60 7.19 3.41 0.47
C PRO A 60 8.41 3.51 -0.46
N PHE A 61 8.31 2.98 -1.69
CA PHE A 61 9.38 3.11 -2.69
C PHE A 61 9.55 4.54 -3.20
N GLN A 62 8.46 5.29 -3.35
CA GLN A 62 8.48 6.70 -3.76
C GLN A 62 9.12 7.61 -2.70
N THR A 63 9.19 7.14 -1.45
CA THR A 63 9.80 7.86 -0.32
C THR A 63 11.31 7.55 -0.18
N LEU A 64 11.81 6.42 -0.73
CA LEU A 64 13.22 6.02 -0.62
C LEU A 64 14.20 7.14 -1.02
N PRO A 65 14.02 7.83 -2.17
CA PRO A 65 14.96 8.88 -2.57
C PRO A 65 15.08 10.03 -1.55
N LEU A 66 13.97 10.40 -0.89
CA LEU A 66 14.00 11.43 0.16
C LEU A 66 14.97 11.06 1.28
N VAL A 67 14.96 9.80 1.72
CA VAL A 67 15.84 9.32 2.79
C VAL A 67 17.28 9.17 2.29
N GLU A 68 17.48 8.68 1.08
CA GLU A 68 18.81 8.50 0.48
C GLU A 68 19.56 9.80 0.25
N MET A 69 18.84 10.89 -0.02
CA MET A 69 19.39 12.25 -0.15
C MET A 69 19.59 12.97 1.20
N ASN A 70 19.55 12.23 2.33
CA ASN A 70 19.64 12.77 3.69
C ASN A 70 18.55 13.81 4.02
N GLY A 71 17.39 13.73 3.37
CA GLY A 71 16.28 14.65 3.58
C GLY A 71 15.75 14.68 5.02
N LEU A 72 15.89 13.56 5.75
CA LEU A 72 15.48 13.51 7.15
C LEU A 72 16.31 14.44 8.03
N GLU A 73 17.60 14.45 7.82
CA GLU A 73 18.56 15.27 8.56
C GLU A 73 18.47 16.74 8.12
N ILE A 74 18.42 16.99 6.81
CA ILE A 74 18.41 18.35 6.23
C ILE A 74 17.14 19.12 6.64
N PHE A 75 15.97 18.47 6.62
CA PHE A 75 14.71 19.11 6.97
C PHE A 75 14.25 18.78 8.42
N ASN A 76 15.07 18.09 9.21
CA ASN A 76 14.70 17.61 10.55
C ASN A 76 13.36 16.87 10.58
N ILE A 77 13.18 15.93 9.64
CA ILE A 77 11.95 15.12 9.51
C ILE A 77 11.92 14.07 10.60
N SER A 78 10.87 14.06 11.40
CA SER A 78 10.64 13.04 12.42
C SER A 78 10.17 11.71 11.81
N GLU A 79 10.24 10.63 12.59
CA GLU A 79 9.76 9.31 12.17
C GLU A 79 8.24 9.31 11.87
N GLU A 80 7.44 10.07 12.63
CA GLU A 80 6.00 10.24 12.38
C GLU A 80 5.75 10.97 11.05
N GLU A 81 6.53 11.99 10.74
CA GLU A 81 6.46 12.71 9.46
C GLU A 81 6.97 11.86 8.30
N LEU A 82 7.96 10.99 8.51
CA LEU A 82 8.37 10.01 7.50
C LEU A 82 7.25 9.02 7.19
N ALA A 83 6.53 8.52 8.19
CA ALA A 83 5.41 7.61 7.99
C ALA A 83 4.30 8.21 7.13
N ILE A 84 4.00 9.53 7.28
CA ILE A 84 2.96 10.19 6.50
C ILE A 84 3.33 10.33 5.01
N THR A 85 4.61 10.36 4.66
CA THR A 85 5.03 10.38 3.24
C THR A 85 4.73 9.05 2.52
N CYS A 86 4.63 7.95 3.26
CA CYS A 86 4.22 6.63 2.76
C CYS A 86 2.69 6.41 2.79
N ALA A 87 1.91 7.41 3.23
CA ALA A 87 0.52 7.23 3.62
C ALA A 87 -0.48 7.26 2.46
N SER A 88 -1.60 6.57 2.67
CA SER A 88 -2.90 6.91 2.10
C SER A 88 -3.83 7.23 3.27
N HIS A 89 -3.59 8.37 3.90
CA HIS A 89 -4.21 8.73 5.15
C HIS A 89 -5.71 9.06 5.01
N SER A 90 -6.38 9.13 6.13
CA SER A 90 -7.84 9.31 6.18
C SER A 90 -8.27 10.78 6.30
N GLY A 91 -7.33 11.73 6.28
CA GLY A 91 -7.61 13.17 6.32
C GLY A 91 -8.08 13.67 7.69
N THR A 92 -7.73 13.00 8.80
CA THR A 92 -8.08 13.45 10.16
C THR A 92 -7.20 14.63 10.60
N ASP A 93 -7.63 15.39 11.61
CA ASP A 93 -6.87 16.52 12.17
C ASP A 93 -5.43 16.13 12.56
N ARG A 94 -5.24 14.90 13.07
CA ARG A 94 -3.91 14.38 13.39
C ARG A 94 -3.02 14.24 12.15
N HIS A 95 -3.58 13.78 11.02
CA HIS A 95 -2.84 13.70 9.74
C HIS A 95 -2.48 15.11 9.25
N LEU A 96 -3.45 16.03 9.26
CA LEU A 96 -3.25 17.40 8.82
C LEU A 96 -2.18 18.10 9.65
N LYS A 97 -2.20 17.94 10.98
CA LYS A 97 -1.19 18.49 11.87
C LYS A 97 0.23 18.00 11.50
N THR A 98 0.39 16.71 11.24
CA THR A 98 1.68 16.13 10.86
C THR A 98 2.14 16.63 9.50
N ILE A 99 1.23 16.72 8.51
CA ILE A 99 1.55 17.25 7.17
C ILE A 99 1.95 18.72 7.25
N HIS A 100 1.20 19.54 7.99
CA HIS A 100 1.50 20.96 8.20
C HIS A 100 2.88 21.17 8.84
N GLY A 101 3.20 20.39 9.89
CA GLY A 101 4.52 20.44 10.51
C GLY A 101 5.64 20.09 9.55
N LEU A 102 5.44 19.06 8.72
CA LEU A 102 6.40 18.67 7.69
C LEU A 102 6.55 19.76 6.62
N GLN A 103 5.44 20.34 6.13
CA GLN A 103 5.46 21.45 5.15
C GLN A 103 6.24 22.65 5.67
N GLN A 104 6.04 23.05 6.94
CA GLN A 104 6.79 24.14 7.56
C GLN A 104 8.30 23.87 7.59
N LYS A 105 8.73 22.67 7.95
CA LYS A 105 10.15 22.28 7.96
C LYS A 105 10.79 22.30 6.59
N ILE A 106 10.05 21.91 5.56
CA ILE A 106 10.51 21.92 4.16
C ILE A 106 10.45 23.35 3.58
N GLY A 107 9.67 24.25 4.17
CA GLY A 107 9.45 25.62 3.66
C GLY A 107 8.57 25.60 2.39
N ILE A 108 7.49 24.84 2.41
CA ILE A 108 6.44 24.79 1.39
C ILE A 108 5.07 25.02 2.05
N SER A 109 4.06 25.26 1.22
CA SER A 109 2.70 25.47 1.66
C SER A 109 1.74 24.44 1.05
N GLU A 110 0.52 24.40 1.52
CA GLU A 110 -0.54 23.57 0.97
C GLU A 110 -0.84 23.89 -0.51
N THR A 111 -0.65 25.16 -0.92
CA THR A 111 -0.88 25.62 -2.30
C THR A 111 0.12 25.04 -3.31
N ASP A 112 1.26 24.51 -2.84
CA ASP A 112 2.26 23.86 -3.69
C ASP A 112 1.86 22.41 -4.05
N LEU A 113 0.81 21.87 -3.40
CA LEU A 113 0.36 20.50 -3.63
C LEU A 113 -0.47 20.37 -4.92
N LEU A 114 -0.03 19.54 -5.86
CA LEU A 114 -0.73 19.26 -7.13
C LEU A 114 -1.61 17.99 -7.07
N CYS A 115 -1.97 17.51 -5.87
CA CYS A 115 -2.79 16.31 -5.71
C CYS A 115 -4.30 16.56 -5.83
N CYS A 116 -4.74 17.81 -6.03
CA CYS A 116 -6.13 18.23 -5.92
C CYS A 116 -6.70 18.03 -4.50
N THR A 117 -8.01 18.14 -4.36
CA THR A 117 -8.74 17.96 -3.10
C THR A 117 -9.72 16.81 -3.20
N HIS A 118 -10.01 16.16 -2.08
CA HIS A 118 -11.16 15.29 -1.93
C HIS A 118 -11.61 15.25 -0.46
N GLN A 119 -12.84 14.83 -0.23
CA GLN A 119 -13.34 14.63 1.13
C GLN A 119 -12.48 13.65 1.92
N PRO A 120 -12.22 13.89 3.22
CA PRO A 120 -11.53 12.93 4.09
C PRO A 120 -12.12 11.53 3.99
N PHE A 121 -11.29 10.49 4.05
CA PHE A 121 -11.80 9.12 4.09
C PHE A 121 -12.43 8.76 5.44
N ASP A 122 -12.07 9.47 6.50
CA ASP A 122 -12.69 9.30 7.81
C ASP A 122 -14.07 9.93 7.86
N SER A 123 -15.10 9.13 8.16
CA SER A 123 -16.48 9.58 8.20
C SER A 123 -16.76 10.56 9.34
N THR A 124 -16.07 10.39 10.46
CA THR A 124 -16.18 11.27 11.62
C THR A 124 -15.65 12.67 11.29
N THR A 125 -14.49 12.74 10.66
CA THR A 125 -13.89 14.00 10.20
C THR A 125 -14.82 14.71 9.20
N ARG A 126 -15.38 13.97 8.22
CA ARG A 126 -16.35 14.55 7.28
C ARG A 126 -17.60 15.13 7.97
N ALA A 127 -18.12 14.43 8.98
CA ALA A 127 -19.27 14.91 9.73
C ALA A 127 -18.94 16.22 10.47
N ILE A 128 -17.80 16.26 11.17
CA ILE A 128 -17.33 17.45 11.90
C ILE A 128 -17.14 18.64 10.93
N MET A 129 -16.48 18.43 9.79
CA MET A 129 -16.25 19.48 8.80
C MET A 129 -17.58 20.01 8.25
N ARG A 130 -18.52 19.13 7.91
CA ARG A 130 -19.85 19.52 7.45
C ARG A 130 -20.59 20.38 8.50
N ASP A 131 -20.55 19.96 9.75
CA ASP A 131 -21.23 20.67 10.87
C ASP A 131 -20.60 22.06 11.12
N ARG A 132 -19.31 22.23 10.77
CA ARG A 132 -18.60 23.53 10.83
C ARG A 132 -18.68 24.34 9.55
N GLY A 133 -19.27 23.81 8.47
CA GLY A 133 -19.28 24.47 7.15
C GLY A 133 -17.90 24.56 6.51
N GLU A 134 -16.98 23.65 6.86
CA GLU A 134 -15.61 23.62 6.35
C GLU A 134 -15.51 22.80 5.06
N GLU A 135 -14.87 23.37 4.04
CA GLU A 135 -14.55 22.67 2.79
C GLU A 135 -13.20 21.94 2.89
N PRO A 136 -13.04 20.80 2.20
CA PRO A 136 -11.77 20.10 2.19
C PRO A 136 -10.70 20.90 1.43
N SER A 137 -9.48 20.85 1.95
CA SER A 137 -8.28 21.44 1.36
C SER A 137 -7.38 20.37 0.72
N PRO A 138 -6.31 20.74 -0.04
CA PRO A 138 -5.35 19.80 -0.56
C PRO A 138 -4.70 18.90 0.52
N ASN A 139 -4.54 19.39 1.76
CA ASN A 139 -4.02 18.60 2.86
C ASN A 139 -4.96 17.46 3.30
N HIS A 140 -6.26 17.55 3.02
CA HIS A 140 -7.21 16.45 3.27
C HIS A 140 -7.07 15.31 2.25
N HIS A 141 -6.47 15.57 1.09
CA HIS A 141 -6.23 14.54 0.09
C HIS A 141 -5.32 13.44 0.66
N ASN A 142 -5.71 12.18 0.52
CA ASN A 142 -5.02 11.02 1.10
C ASN A 142 -3.56 10.84 0.63
N CYS A 143 -3.14 11.56 -0.39
CA CYS A 143 -1.78 11.57 -0.92
C CYS A 143 -0.97 12.81 -0.53
N SER A 144 -1.51 13.78 0.22
CA SER A 144 -0.84 15.05 0.50
C SER A 144 0.52 14.86 1.19
N GLY A 145 0.64 13.90 2.12
CA GLY A 145 1.93 13.53 2.73
C GLY A 145 2.96 13.05 1.71
N LYS A 146 2.55 12.18 0.75
CA LYS A 146 3.41 11.75 -0.35
C LYS A 146 3.86 12.93 -1.22
N HIS A 147 2.94 13.83 -1.57
CA HIS A 147 3.26 15.01 -2.37
C HIS A 147 4.21 15.95 -1.63
N THR A 148 4.01 16.13 -0.32
CA THR A 148 4.97 16.87 0.53
C THR A 148 6.36 16.23 0.48
N GLY A 149 6.45 14.90 0.55
CA GLY A 149 7.72 14.17 0.39
C GLY A 149 8.37 14.35 -0.99
N MET A 150 7.59 14.40 -2.08
CA MET A 150 8.10 14.68 -3.44
C MET A 150 8.59 16.12 -3.59
N LEU A 151 7.89 17.10 -3.00
CA LEU A 151 8.34 18.50 -2.97
C LEU A 151 9.62 18.66 -2.16
N ALA A 152 9.79 17.91 -1.07
CA ALA A 152 11.06 17.84 -0.35
C ALA A 152 12.19 17.31 -1.24
N GLN A 153 11.92 16.24 -2.01
CA GLN A 153 12.88 15.71 -2.99
C GLN A 153 13.24 16.75 -4.05
N ALA A 154 12.26 17.48 -4.60
CA ALA A 154 12.51 18.53 -5.58
C ALA A 154 13.42 19.65 -5.02
N LYS A 155 13.19 20.07 -3.78
CA LYS A 155 14.06 21.03 -3.10
C LYS A 155 15.49 20.52 -2.90
N LEU A 156 15.65 19.25 -2.52
CA LEU A 156 16.98 18.63 -2.38
C LEU A 156 17.75 18.56 -3.70
N LEU A 157 17.02 18.38 -4.81
CA LEU A 157 17.60 18.38 -6.16
C LEU A 157 17.81 19.80 -6.73
N GLY A 158 17.27 20.84 -6.10
CA GLY A 158 17.30 22.21 -6.64
C GLY A 158 16.35 22.40 -7.84
N GLU A 159 15.31 21.59 -7.95
CA GLU A 159 14.41 21.55 -9.08
C GLU A 159 13.13 22.39 -8.88
N ASN A 160 12.44 22.69 -9.99
CA ASN A 160 11.21 23.46 -9.97
C ASN A 160 10.06 22.65 -9.29
N LEU A 161 9.34 23.31 -8.39
CA LEU A 161 8.24 22.67 -7.66
C LEU A 161 6.95 22.58 -8.48
N GLU A 162 6.77 23.40 -9.54
CA GLU A 162 5.49 23.48 -10.27
C GLU A 162 5.18 22.25 -11.15
N LYS A 163 6.19 21.46 -11.51
CA LYS A 163 6.07 20.31 -12.43
C LYS A 163 6.46 18.96 -11.83
N TYR A 164 6.59 18.90 -10.51
CA TYR A 164 7.07 17.67 -9.84
C TYR A 164 6.20 16.43 -10.08
N THR A 165 5.00 16.57 -10.63
CA THR A 165 4.11 15.46 -11.00
C THR A 165 4.32 14.92 -12.41
N GLU A 166 5.08 15.60 -13.26
CA GLU A 166 5.32 15.15 -14.64
C GLU A 166 6.39 14.05 -14.66
N ILE A 167 6.21 13.06 -15.56
CA ILE A 167 7.08 11.89 -15.61
C ILE A 167 8.54 12.25 -15.93
N GLU A 168 8.74 13.29 -16.72
CA GLU A 168 10.06 13.79 -17.12
C GLU A 168 10.78 14.56 -16.01
N HIS A 169 10.06 14.94 -14.94
CA HIS A 169 10.64 15.68 -13.84
C HIS A 169 11.69 14.83 -13.09
N PRO A 170 12.86 15.38 -12.71
CA PRO A 170 13.93 14.63 -12.05
C PRO A 170 13.49 13.82 -10.83
N VAL A 171 12.56 14.33 -10.02
CA VAL A 171 11.97 13.59 -8.90
C VAL A 171 11.29 12.30 -9.36
N GLN A 172 10.48 12.36 -10.43
CA GLN A 172 9.75 11.18 -10.91
C GLN A 172 10.70 10.19 -11.59
N GLN A 173 11.72 10.67 -12.31
CA GLN A 173 12.76 9.83 -12.89
C GLN A 173 13.56 9.08 -11.81
N GLN A 174 13.94 9.79 -10.74
CA GLN A 174 14.65 9.17 -9.61
C GLN A 174 13.76 8.13 -8.91
N ILE A 175 12.48 8.44 -8.67
CA ILE A 175 11.51 7.51 -8.09
C ILE A 175 11.35 6.27 -8.98
N GLN A 176 11.24 6.44 -10.30
CA GLN A 176 11.12 5.33 -11.24
C GLN A 176 12.35 4.41 -11.21
N ASN A 177 13.55 4.99 -11.22
CA ASN A 177 14.81 4.24 -11.14
C ASN A 177 14.90 3.43 -9.84
N VAL A 178 14.58 4.07 -8.70
CA VAL A 178 14.56 3.40 -7.39
C VAL A 178 13.51 2.28 -7.36
N PHE A 179 12.33 2.53 -7.89
CA PHE A 179 11.27 1.51 -7.96
C PHE A 179 11.66 0.33 -8.84
N ALA A 180 12.27 0.61 -10.01
CA ALA A 180 12.78 -0.41 -10.92
C ALA A 180 13.82 -1.31 -10.24
N GLU A 181 14.83 -0.70 -9.59
CA GLU A 181 15.84 -1.44 -8.84
C GLU A 181 15.22 -2.29 -7.73
N MET A 182 14.29 -1.73 -6.93
CA MET A 182 13.63 -2.48 -5.86
C MET A 182 12.85 -3.68 -6.37
N CYS A 183 12.20 -3.55 -7.53
CA CYS A 183 11.44 -4.62 -8.20
C CYS A 183 12.31 -5.51 -9.11
N SER A 184 13.63 -5.26 -9.19
CA SER A 184 14.56 -5.99 -10.08
C SER A 184 14.12 -5.99 -11.55
N LEU A 185 13.81 -4.80 -12.05
CA LEU A 185 13.41 -4.51 -13.41
C LEU A 185 14.24 -3.38 -13.99
N GLU A 186 14.35 -3.34 -15.33
CA GLU A 186 14.80 -2.14 -16.01
C GLU A 186 13.66 -1.11 -16.03
N PRO A 187 13.94 0.21 -15.94
CA PRO A 187 12.91 1.25 -16.00
C PRO A 187 11.99 1.14 -17.22
N SER A 188 12.48 0.66 -18.36
CA SER A 188 11.72 0.45 -19.60
C SER A 188 10.70 -0.69 -19.52
N GLN A 189 10.83 -1.59 -18.55
CA GLN A 189 9.90 -2.71 -18.34
C GLN A 189 8.70 -2.33 -17.47
N ILE A 190 8.69 -1.12 -16.91
CA ILE A 190 7.62 -0.64 -16.05
C ILE A 190 6.55 0.03 -16.89
N SER A 191 5.32 -0.46 -16.82
CA SER A 191 4.18 0.24 -17.39
C SER A 191 3.86 1.49 -16.58
N ILE A 192 3.81 2.64 -17.23
CA ILE A 192 3.53 3.92 -16.59
C ILE A 192 2.08 4.33 -16.87
N GLY A 193 1.35 4.70 -15.82
CA GLY A 193 0.05 5.37 -15.88
C GLY A 193 0.06 6.63 -15.04
N ARG A 194 -1.02 7.41 -15.08
CA ARG A 194 -1.23 8.57 -14.21
C ARG A 194 -2.18 8.18 -13.08
N ASP A 195 -1.80 8.42 -11.82
CA ASP A 195 -2.66 8.17 -10.66
C ASP A 195 -3.71 9.27 -10.50
N GLY A 196 -4.77 9.00 -9.72
CA GLY A 196 -5.80 9.98 -9.38
C GLY A 196 -5.29 11.24 -8.67
N CYS A 197 -4.09 11.21 -8.12
CA CYS A 197 -3.40 12.37 -7.53
C CYS A 197 -2.39 13.02 -8.48
N SER A 198 -2.46 12.77 -9.78
CA SER A 198 -1.69 13.36 -10.87
C SER A 198 -0.25 12.82 -11.07
N VAL A 199 0.36 12.13 -10.10
CA VAL A 199 1.71 11.59 -10.27
C VAL A 199 1.73 10.27 -11.06
N PRO A 200 2.88 9.86 -11.61
CA PRO A 200 3.04 8.54 -12.22
C PRO A 200 2.70 7.40 -11.26
N THR A 201 2.08 6.35 -11.79
CA THR A 201 1.85 5.08 -11.12
C THR A 201 2.43 3.94 -11.93
N PHE A 202 2.95 2.92 -11.24
CA PHE A 202 3.78 1.87 -11.81
C PHE A 202 3.01 0.55 -11.91
N GLY A 203 3.03 -0.05 -13.11
CA GLY A 203 2.48 -1.35 -13.41
C GLY A 203 3.60 -2.35 -13.69
N VAL A 204 3.64 -3.43 -12.91
CA VAL A 204 4.64 -4.50 -13.04
C VAL A 204 3.99 -5.86 -12.75
N PRO A 205 4.63 -6.98 -13.14
CA PRO A 205 4.19 -8.30 -12.72
C PRO A 205 4.09 -8.42 -11.20
N LEU A 206 3.08 -9.13 -10.69
CA LEU A 206 2.83 -9.24 -9.25
C LEU A 206 4.04 -9.77 -8.48
N HIS A 207 4.77 -10.76 -9.03
CA HIS A 207 5.94 -11.32 -8.35
C HIS A 207 7.08 -10.31 -8.20
N HIS A 208 7.29 -9.42 -9.19
CA HIS A 208 8.28 -8.34 -9.06
C HIS A 208 7.89 -7.32 -8.00
N ALA A 209 6.60 -6.97 -7.92
CA ALA A 209 6.11 -6.12 -6.84
C ALA A 209 6.27 -6.76 -5.47
N ALA A 210 5.95 -8.06 -5.34
CA ALA A 210 6.17 -8.83 -4.12
C ALA A 210 7.66 -8.88 -3.75
N TRP A 211 8.54 -9.11 -4.73
CA TRP A 211 9.99 -9.09 -4.51
C TRP A 211 10.48 -7.73 -3.97
N GLY A 212 10.00 -6.62 -4.57
CA GLY A 212 10.29 -5.28 -4.03
C GLY A 212 9.89 -5.12 -2.56
N TRP A 213 8.74 -5.65 -2.18
CA TRP A 213 8.27 -5.64 -0.79
C TRP A 213 9.10 -6.54 0.14
N ALA A 214 9.57 -7.71 -0.34
CA ALA A 214 10.50 -8.56 0.41
C ALA A 214 11.83 -7.82 0.66
N ARG A 215 12.38 -7.15 -0.36
CA ARG A 215 13.61 -6.34 -0.25
C ARG A 215 13.43 -5.10 0.63
N LEU A 216 12.23 -4.53 0.68
CA LEU A 216 11.93 -3.41 1.59
C LEU A 216 12.09 -3.82 3.06
N VAL A 217 11.66 -5.02 3.43
CA VAL A 217 11.73 -5.53 4.81
C VAL A 217 13.02 -6.31 5.11
N ASN A 218 13.73 -6.77 4.09
CA ASN A 218 15.05 -7.39 4.20
C ASN A 218 15.97 -6.85 3.09
N PRO A 219 16.57 -5.67 3.27
CA PRO A 219 17.37 -5.00 2.25
C PRO A 219 18.81 -5.53 2.15
N ASP A 220 19.06 -6.80 2.51
CA ASP A 220 20.36 -7.43 2.35
C ASP A 220 20.70 -7.51 0.85
N GLY A 221 21.96 -7.23 0.51
CA GLY A 221 22.42 -7.15 -0.88
C GLY A 221 22.19 -5.80 -1.57
N LEU A 222 21.45 -4.85 -0.96
CA LEU A 222 21.31 -3.49 -1.47
C LEU A 222 22.45 -2.59 -1.00
N SER A 223 22.62 -1.44 -1.67
CA SER A 223 23.59 -0.43 -1.24
C SER A 223 23.36 0.01 0.21
N LYS A 224 24.41 0.47 0.88
CA LYS A 224 24.32 0.92 2.29
C LYS A 224 23.27 2.04 2.46
N SER A 225 23.17 2.98 1.50
CA SER A 225 22.18 4.06 1.52
C SER A 225 20.76 3.50 1.41
N ARG A 226 20.50 2.61 0.42
CA ARG A 226 19.21 1.97 0.20
C ARG A 226 18.79 1.12 1.41
N LYS A 227 19.73 0.34 1.98
CA LYS A 227 19.49 -0.45 3.19
C LYS A 227 19.03 0.43 4.36
N ASN A 228 19.74 1.53 4.61
CA ASN A 228 19.36 2.49 5.66
C ASN A 228 17.99 3.11 5.39
N ALA A 229 17.70 3.50 4.14
CA ALA A 229 16.41 4.07 3.76
C ALA A 229 15.24 3.08 3.97
N CYS A 230 15.40 1.82 3.55
CA CYS A 230 14.41 0.77 3.79
C CYS A 230 14.15 0.58 5.29
N GLN A 231 15.20 0.52 6.12
CA GLN A 231 15.08 0.35 7.56
C GLN A 231 14.34 1.53 8.23
N LYS A 232 14.69 2.77 7.87
CA LYS A 232 14.02 3.97 8.41
C LYS A 232 12.54 4.02 8.01
N ILE A 233 12.21 3.72 6.74
CA ILE A 233 10.83 3.70 6.24
C ILE A 233 10.01 2.60 6.93
N THR A 234 10.55 1.39 7.04
CA THR A 234 9.83 0.27 7.66
C THR A 234 9.62 0.49 9.15
N SER A 235 10.60 1.05 9.87
CA SER A 235 10.45 1.50 11.26
C SER A 235 9.34 2.54 11.38
N ALA A 236 9.39 3.60 10.58
CA ALA A 236 8.40 4.68 10.63
C ALA A 236 6.97 4.18 10.40
N MET A 237 6.75 3.33 9.39
CA MET A 237 5.44 2.79 9.08
C MET A 237 4.89 1.90 10.21
N THR A 238 5.72 1.08 10.85
CA THR A 238 5.30 0.16 11.91
C THR A 238 5.16 0.84 13.26
N THR A 239 5.95 1.89 13.54
CA THR A 239 5.84 2.70 14.76
C THR A 239 4.64 3.65 14.71
N TYR A 240 4.35 4.21 13.54
CA TYR A 240 3.26 5.17 13.32
C TYR A 240 2.20 4.68 12.31
N PRO A 241 1.62 3.48 12.49
CA PRO A 241 0.68 2.91 11.51
C PRO A 241 -0.60 3.73 11.34
N PHE A 242 -0.97 4.55 12.34
CA PHE A 242 -2.08 5.50 12.20
C PHE A 242 -1.80 6.52 11.10
N GLN A 243 -0.58 7.04 11.03
CA GLN A 243 -0.20 8.00 9.98
C GLN A 243 -0.26 7.39 8.58
N VAL A 244 0.03 6.09 8.44
CA VAL A 244 0.02 5.39 7.15
C VAL A 244 -1.38 5.28 6.55
N ALA A 245 -2.43 5.11 7.38
CA ALA A 245 -3.78 4.87 6.88
C ALA A 245 -4.89 5.61 7.66
N GLY A 246 -4.92 5.52 9.00
CA GLY A 246 -5.93 6.18 9.82
C GLY A 246 -6.81 5.22 10.62
N PRO A 247 -7.86 5.73 11.27
CA PRO A 247 -8.66 4.94 12.20
C PRO A 247 -9.41 3.80 11.50
N GLY A 248 -9.43 2.63 12.11
CA GLY A 248 -10.19 1.46 11.65
C GLY A 248 -9.69 0.81 10.35
N ARG A 249 -8.69 1.38 9.68
CA ARG A 249 -8.14 0.85 8.42
C ARG A 249 -7.34 -0.43 8.67
N LEU A 250 -7.40 -1.38 7.71
CA LEU A 250 -6.68 -2.65 7.81
C LEU A 250 -5.18 -2.44 8.06
N ASP A 251 -4.51 -1.59 7.27
CA ASP A 251 -3.06 -1.35 7.41
C ASP A 251 -2.72 -0.87 8.83
N THR A 252 -3.51 0.06 9.39
CA THR A 252 -3.31 0.53 10.77
C THR A 252 -3.48 -0.58 11.80
N ARG A 253 -4.56 -1.36 11.68
CA ARG A 253 -4.88 -2.41 12.66
C ARG A 253 -3.88 -3.56 12.56
N LEU A 254 -3.56 -4.00 11.35
CA LEU A 254 -2.64 -5.09 11.10
C LEU A 254 -1.23 -4.76 11.62
N MET A 255 -0.67 -3.61 11.26
CA MET A 255 0.67 -3.21 11.73
C MET A 255 0.73 -3.03 13.26
N LYS A 256 -0.34 -2.51 13.89
CA LYS A 256 -0.43 -2.43 15.36
C LYS A 256 -0.42 -3.81 16.02
N ILE A 257 -1.24 -4.73 15.52
CA ILE A 257 -1.40 -6.07 16.10
C ILE A 257 -0.14 -6.92 15.84
N ALA A 258 0.46 -6.78 14.68
CA ALA A 258 1.64 -7.53 14.29
C ALA A 258 2.94 -7.03 14.98
N ALA A 259 2.92 -5.86 15.61
CA ALA A 259 4.04 -5.32 16.41
C ALA A 259 5.40 -5.42 15.68
N GLY A 260 5.48 -4.91 14.46
CA GLY A 260 6.68 -4.90 13.63
C GLY A 260 6.92 -6.16 12.78
N LYS A 261 6.12 -7.23 12.96
CA LYS A 261 6.26 -8.47 12.17
C LYS A 261 5.63 -8.38 10.78
N ILE A 262 4.83 -7.39 10.49
CA ILE A 262 4.17 -7.19 9.21
C ILE A 262 4.15 -5.71 8.90
N ILE A 263 4.51 -5.35 7.68
CA ILE A 263 4.28 -4.02 7.11
C ILE A 263 3.23 -4.17 6.02
N SER A 264 2.24 -3.29 5.99
CA SER A 264 1.11 -3.41 5.07
C SER A 264 0.77 -2.07 4.42
N LYS A 265 0.44 -2.11 3.13
CA LYS A 265 -0.01 -0.92 2.40
C LYS A 265 -1.06 -1.24 1.35
N ALA A 266 -2.22 -0.65 1.52
CA ALA A 266 -3.29 -0.72 0.56
C ALA A 266 -3.01 0.15 -0.69
N GLY A 267 -3.32 -0.37 -1.85
CA GLY A 267 -3.46 0.34 -3.12
C GLY A 267 -4.94 0.55 -3.49
N ALA A 268 -5.21 1.46 -4.42
CA ALA A 268 -6.50 1.59 -5.06
C ALA A 268 -6.81 0.36 -5.93
N GLU A 269 -8.05 0.24 -6.41
CA GLU A 269 -8.51 -0.87 -7.25
C GLU A 269 -8.22 -2.25 -6.64
N ALA A 270 -8.40 -2.35 -5.31
CA ALA A 270 -8.18 -3.57 -4.54
C ALA A 270 -6.80 -4.21 -4.70
N TYR A 271 -5.78 -3.39 -4.90
CA TYR A 271 -4.41 -3.82 -4.75
C TYR A 271 -4.01 -3.81 -3.27
N GLN A 272 -3.25 -4.79 -2.83
CA GLN A 272 -2.68 -4.84 -1.48
C GLN A 272 -1.25 -5.39 -1.56
N ALA A 273 -0.35 -4.78 -0.81
CA ALA A 273 0.97 -5.33 -0.61
C ALA A 273 1.31 -5.40 0.88
N ALA A 274 2.17 -6.35 1.23
CA ALA A 274 2.70 -6.50 2.58
C ALA A 274 4.13 -7.05 2.53
N GLY A 275 4.88 -6.79 3.59
CA GLY A 275 6.19 -7.37 3.82
C GLY A 275 6.25 -8.05 5.18
N ILE A 276 6.89 -9.21 5.24
CA ILE A 276 7.13 -10.00 6.45
C ILE A 276 8.64 -10.11 6.61
N PRO A 277 9.24 -9.57 7.69
CA PRO A 277 10.68 -9.70 7.94
C PRO A 277 11.12 -11.17 8.09
N LYS A 278 12.41 -11.42 7.93
CA LYS A 278 13.00 -12.74 8.19
C LYS A 278 12.76 -13.21 9.62
N ASN A 279 12.73 -14.52 9.82
CA ASN A 279 12.55 -15.18 11.11
C ASN A 279 11.20 -14.93 11.80
N VAL A 280 10.17 -14.52 11.02
CA VAL A 280 8.80 -14.29 11.54
C VAL A 280 7.95 -15.55 11.49
N LEU A 281 8.03 -16.33 10.40
CA LEU A 281 7.26 -17.57 10.26
C LEU A 281 7.85 -18.69 11.13
N SER A 282 9.17 -18.81 11.08
CA SER A 282 9.95 -19.79 11.87
C SER A 282 11.39 -19.29 12.01
N PRO A 283 12.21 -19.85 12.91
CA PRO A 283 13.65 -19.61 12.88
C PRO A 283 14.20 -19.88 11.47
N GLU A 284 15.03 -18.97 10.96
CA GLU A 284 15.64 -19.02 9.61
C GLU A 284 14.67 -18.87 8.43
N SER A 285 13.38 -18.59 8.66
CA SER A 285 12.48 -18.32 7.56
C SER A 285 12.91 -17.06 6.78
N PRO A 286 12.78 -17.07 5.43
CA PRO A 286 13.13 -15.92 4.61
C PRO A 286 12.19 -14.74 4.90
N ALA A 287 12.64 -13.54 4.57
CA ALA A 287 11.73 -12.41 4.47
C ALA A 287 10.86 -12.58 3.23
N LEU A 288 9.57 -12.26 3.36
CA LEU A 288 8.59 -12.42 2.29
C LEU A 288 7.95 -11.07 1.94
N GLY A 289 7.74 -10.87 0.65
CA GLY A 289 6.86 -9.83 0.14
C GLY A 289 5.60 -10.46 -0.44
N ILE A 290 4.48 -9.82 -0.24
CA ILE A 290 3.16 -10.22 -0.71
C ILE A 290 2.62 -9.14 -1.63
N ALA A 291 2.13 -9.52 -2.80
CA ALA A 291 1.32 -8.68 -3.67
C ALA A 291 0.06 -9.42 -4.06
N LEU A 292 -1.09 -8.78 -3.92
CA LEU A 292 -2.38 -9.32 -4.36
C LEU A 292 -3.19 -8.28 -5.13
N LYS A 293 -3.97 -8.76 -6.07
CA LYS A 293 -4.90 -7.97 -6.87
C LYS A 293 -6.25 -8.66 -6.97
N ILE A 294 -7.32 -7.94 -6.64
CA ILE A 294 -8.70 -8.31 -6.98
C ILE A 294 -9.09 -7.54 -8.24
N THR A 295 -9.54 -8.24 -9.28
CA THR A 295 -9.66 -7.66 -10.64
C THR A 295 -10.78 -6.63 -10.78
N ASP A 296 -11.90 -6.82 -10.09
CA ASP A 296 -13.07 -5.92 -10.14
C ASP A 296 -12.93 -4.66 -9.29
N GLY A 297 -11.74 -4.47 -8.64
CA GLY A 297 -11.48 -3.31 -7.78
C GLY A 297 -12.14 -3.37 -6.42
N ASP A 298 -12.92 -4.42 -6.09
CA ASP A 298 -13.58 -4.65 -4.80
C ASP A 298 -14.28 -3.38 -4.27
N GLN A 299 -15.11 -2.76 -5.09
CA GLN A 299 -15.83 -1.50 -4.73
C GLN A 299 -16.66 -1.66 -3.45
N GLY A 300 -17.19 -2.85 -3.19
CA GLY A 300 -17.87 -3.21 -1.95
C GLY A 300 -16.96 -3.34 -0.73
N LYS A 301 -15.64 -3.27 -0.90
CA LYS A 301 -14.59 -3.41 0.13
C LYS A 301 -14.73 -4.70 0.95
N ARG A 302 -15.12 -5.79 0.31
CA ARG A 302 -15.42 -7.09 0.91
C ARG A 302 -14.23 -8.05 0.84
N ALA A 303 -13.62 -8.18 -0.35
CA ALA A 303 -12.69 -9.24 -0.69
C ALA A 303 -11.25 -8.94 -0.25
N ARG A 304 -10.69 -7.78 -0.61
CA ARG A 304 -9.26 -7.48 -0.46
C ARG A 304 -8.75 -7.69 0.98
N ARG A 305 -9.51 -7.21 1.98
CA ARG A 305 -9.10 -7.34 3.39
C ARG A 305 -9.14 -8.78 3.85
N ALA A 306 -10.23 -9.48 3.53
CA ALA A 306 -10.42 -10.87 3.87
C ALA A 306 -9.37 -11.77 3.22
N VAL A 307 -9.04 -11.54 1.96
CA VAL A 307 -8.01 -12.28 1.22
C VAL A 307 -6.63 -12.08 1.83
N LEU A 308 -6.23 -10.83 2.20
CA LEU A 308 -4.95 -10.64 2.88
C LEU A 308 -4.89 -11.37 4.22
N ILE A 309 -5.94 -11.28 5.03
CA ILE A 309 -5.99 -11.98 6.33
C ILE A 309 -5.88 -13.49 6.12
N GLU A 310 -6.55 -14.05 5.12
CA GLU A 310 -6.46 -15.46 4.78
C GLU A 310 -5.03 -15.86 4.33
N ILE A 311 -4.38 -15.05 3.51
CA ILE A 311 -2.96 -15.27 3.14
C ILE A 311 -2.10 -15.37 4.41
N LEU A 312 -2.26 -14.42 5.34
CA LEU A 312 -1.49 -14.39 6.58
C LEU A 312 -1.81 -15.58 7.51
N ASN A 313 -3.06 -16.09 7.48
CA ASN A 313 -3.45 -17.31 8.20
C ASN A 313 -2.82 -18.56 7.57
N GLN A 314 -2.86 -18.70 6.22
CA GLN A 314 -2.23 -19.82 5.53
C GLN A 314 -0.70 -19.85 5.67
N LEU A 315 -0.08 -18.68 5.85
CA LEU A 315 1.33 -18.53 6.17
C LEU A 315 1.64 -18.69 7.68
N GLU A 316 0.63 -18.89 8.51
CA GLU A 316 0.75 -19.01 9.97
C GLU A 316 1.42 -17.81 10.66
N VAL A 317 1.31 -16.60 10.07
CA VAL A 317 1.92 -15.38 10.60
C VAL A 317 1.14 -14.81 11.79
N LEU A 318 -0.20 -15.00 11.78
CA LEU A 318 -1.10 -14.48 12.80
C LEU A 318 -1.44 -15.58 13.82
N ASN A 319 -1.22 -15.30 15.10
CA ASN A 319 -1.70 -16.17 16.17
C ASN A 319 -3.23 -15.99 16.38
N LEU A 320 -3.85 -16.88 17.17
CA LEU A 320 -5.29 -16.90 17.39
C LEU A 320 -5.85 -15.58 17.94
N ASP A 321 -5.15 -14.91 18.84
CA ASP A 321 -5.60 -13.62 19.39
C ASP A 321 -5.57 -12.51 18.34
N GLN A 322 -4.54 -12.49 17.49
CA GLN A 322 -4.42 -11.56 16.37
C GLN A 322 -5.51 -11.80 15.31
N GLN A 323 -5.79 -13.06 14.98
CA GLN A 323 -6.89 -13.44 14.08
C GLN A 323 -8.24 -12.97 14.65
N LYS A 324 -8.50 -13.22 15.93
CA LYS A 324 -9.71 -12.77 16.63
C LYS A 324 -9.84 -11.25 16.62
N ALA A 325 -8.75 -10.53 16.84
CA ALA A 325 -8.74 -9.06 16.82
C ALA A 325 -9.00 -8.46 15.43
N LEU A 326 -8.87 -9.24 14.35
CA LEU A 326 -9.15 -8.84 12.96
C LEU A 326 -10.44 -9.46 12.39
N SER A 327 -11.19 -10.22 13.18
CA SER A 327 -12.32 -11.03 12.71
C SER A 327 -13.47 -10.23 12.05
N ASP A 328 -13.60 -8.95 12.36
CA ASP A 328 -14.56 -8.05 11.70
C ASP A 328 -14.09 -7.57 10.30
N LEU A 329 -12.82 -7.80 9.96
CA LEU A 329 -12.22 -7.48 8.65
C LEU A 329 -12.07 -8.72 7.76
N GLY A 330 -12.12 -9.91 8.32
CA GLY A 330 -11.98 -11.20 7.64
C GLY A 330 -11.34 -12.28 8.52
N PRO A 331 -11.03 -13.46 7.97
CA PRO A 331 -11.25 -13.88 6.58
C PRO A 331 -12.72 -14.11 6.22
N GLU A 332 -13.56 -14.56 7.17
CA GLU A 332 -14.99 -14.76 6.96
C GLU A 332 -15.79 -13.54 7.46
N ILE A 333 -16.76 -13.09 6.66
CA ILE A 333 -17.59 -11.93 6.93
C ILE A 333 -19.06 -12.33 6.89
N THR A 334 -19.77 -12.21 8.02
CA THR A 334 -21.21 -12.45 8.08
C THR A 334 -21.96 -11.20 7.64
N TYR A 335 -22.78 -11.32 6.61
CA TYR A 335 -23.69 -10.26 6.16
C TYR A 335 -25.03 -10.31 6.89
N ARG A 336 -25.50 -9.14 7.32
CA ARG A 336 -26.78 -8.99 7.99
C ARG A 336 -27.60 -7.91 7.29
N ASN A 337 -28.93 -8.09 7.24
CA ASN A 337 -29.83 -7.04 6.81
C ASN A 337 -30.06 -5.99 7.91
N GLN A 338 -30.85 -4.97 7.60
CA GLN A 338 -31.17 -3.89 8.57
C GLN A 338 -31.90 -4.39 9.83
N CYS A 339 -32.57 -5.55 9.77
CA CYS A 339 -33.22 -6.20 10.91
C CYS A 339 -32.26 -7.10 11.72
N GLY A 340 -30.95 -7.13 11.38
CA GLY A 340 -29.95 -7.96 12.06
C GLY A 340 -29.92 -9.42 11.65
N LEU A 341 -30.81 -9.87 10.73
CA LEU A 341 -30.87 -11.26 10.26
C LEU A 341 -29.71 -11.58 9.34
N VAL A 342 -29.08 -12.74 9.54
CA VAL A 342 -28.00 -13.22 8.65
C VAL A 342 -28.57 -13.50 7.27
N THR A 343 -28.01 -12.87 6.26
CA THR A 343 -28.41 -13.02 4.86
C THR A 343 -27.44 -13.86 4.05
N GLY A 344 -26.18 -13.92 4.44
CA GLY A 344 -25.13 -14.68 3.77
C GLY A 344 -23.77 -14.49 4.43
N VAL A 345 -22.78 -15.11 3.80
CA VAL A 345 -21.38 -15.08 4.27
C VAL A 345 -20.47 -14.75 3.09
N GLY A 346 -19.47 -13.92 3.34
CA GLY A 346 -18.35 -13.73 2.45
C GLY A 346 -17.13 -14.48 2.97
N LYS A 347 -16.44 -15.23 2.11
CA LYS A 347 -15.26 -15.99 2.52
C LYS A 347 -14.27 -16.19 1.38
N PRO A 348 -12.96 -16.28 1.68
CA PRO A 348 -11.96 -16.73 0.73
C PRO A 348 -12.28 -18.13 0.19
N CYS A 349 -11.90 -18.38 -1.06
CA CYS A 349 -12.14 -19.65 -1.75
C CYS A 349 -10.90 -20.13 -2.51
N PHE A 350 -9.73 -19.92 -1.94
CA PHE A 350 -8.44 -20.30 -2.52
C PHE A 350 -7.54 -21.01 -1.51
N GLN A 351 -6.56 -21.74 -2.04
CA GLN A 351 -5.47 -22.33 -1.30
C GLN A 351 -4.16 -21.94 -1.99
N LEU A 352 -3.19 -21.40 -1.23
CA LEU A 352 -1.87 -21.05 -1.77
C LEU A 352 -1.17 -22.28 -2.34
N GLN A 353 -0.53 -22.09 -3.49
CA GLN A 353 0.33 -23.08 -4.14
C GLN A 353 1.78 -22.72 -3.79
N TYR A 354 2.44 -23.58 -3.05
CA TYR A 354 3.84 -23.42 -2.65
C TYR A 354 4.77 -23.93 -3.75
N SER A 355 5.90 -23.23 -3.99
CA SER A 355 6.90 -23.57 -5.02
C SER A 355 8.00 -24.44 -4.46
#